data_a77a85b4b682e14d35c572e6323d4216
#
_entry.id   a77a85b4b682e14d35c572e6323d4216
#
_cell.length_a   1.000
_cell.length_b   1.000
_cell.length_c   1.000
_cell.angle_alpha   90.00
_cell.angle_beta   90.00
_cell.angle_gamma   90.00
#
_symmetry.space_group_name_H-M   'P 1'
#
loop_
_entity.id
_entity.type
_entity.pdbx_description
1 polymer ?
#
loop_
_entity_poly.entity_id
_entity_poly.type
_entity_poly.pdbx_seq_one_letter_code
_entity_poly.pdbx_strand_id
1 'polypeptide(L)'
;MVEVFVLGGGTPTPTEYRFGSAHALRIGEEVLMFDCGPAATHKLVKAGLYPTLVDNLFFTHHHFDHNIDYPCFLLCRWDQAAGKGNELNVWGPKLTEEITQKVIGVGGAFESDWQARVNHPYSQQVFVNRGGTLPRIPPAPKATDVGVGEVASGKGWTVTSAEAIHVQPYLDSLAYRVDTPEGSVVFTGDTEPCDSVKELARAADMMVCMCWDEQSVMEGNNEHRGQCGTTGAAQMAQEAGVKQLVLVHMGPTLSKDTPFDRHYEEMSPMYDGKIIFSEELMRIEV
;
A
#
# COMPACT_ATOMS: atom_id res chain seq x y z
N MET A 1 -10.85 7.35 15.31
CA MET A 1 -11.49 6.77 14.10
C MET A 1 -10.37 6.28 13.20
N VAL A 2 -10.43 5.01 12.83
CA VAL A 2 -9.47 4.34 11.95
C VAL A 2 -10.18 3.96 10.64
N GLU A 3 -9.60 4.33 9.50
CA GLU A 3 -10.23 4.18 8.19
C GLU A 3 -9.23 3.75 7.13
N VAL A 4 -9.60 2.74 6.37
CA VAL A 4 -8.86 2.28 5.19
C VAL A 4 -9.42 2.93 3.93
N PHE A 5 -8.53 3.43 3.07
CA PHE A 5 -8.83 3.93 1.74
C PHE A 5 -8.16 3.00 0.71
N VAL A 6 -8.94 2.40 -0.15
CA VAL A 6 -8.42 1.61 -1.28
C VAL A 6 -8.14 2.56 -2.44
N LEU A 7 -6.88 2.98 -2.58
CA LEU A 7 -6.48 3.87 -3.69
C LEU A 7 -6.29 3.10 -4.99
N GLY A 8 -5.80 1.88 -4.91
CA GLY A 8 -5.63 0.96 -6.04
C GLY A 8 -5.88 -0.46 -5.56
N GLY A 9 -6.82 -1.15 -6.17
CA GLY A 9 -7.21 -2.53 -5.84
C GLY A 9 -7.06 -3.51 -7.00
N GLY A 10 -6.29 -3.13 -8.03
CA GLY A 10 -6.02 -3.93 -9.21
C GLY A 10 -4.63 -4.55 -9.20
N THR A 11 -4.25 -5.16 -10.32
CA THR A 11 -3.06 -5.97 -10.57
C THR A 11 -2.12 -5.27 -11.57
N PRO A 12 -1.00 -5.89 -11.99
CA PRO A 12 -0.18 -5.39 -13.10
C PRO A 12 -0.95 -5.15 -14.40
N THR A 13 -2.09 -5.85 -14.59
CA THR A 13 -2.93 -5.70 -15.77
C THR A 13 -3.97 -4.60 -15.54
N PRO A 14 -3.88 -3.46 -16.24
CA PRO A 14 -4.84 -2.38 -16.09
C PRO A 14 -6.22 -2.77 -16.62
N THR A 15 -7.25 -2.43 -15.88
CA THR A 15 -8.65 -2.48 -16.31
C THR A 15 -9.25 -1.08 -16.25
N GLU A 16 -10.44 -0.87 -16.79
CA GLU A 16 -11.12 0.42 -16.68
C GLU A 16 -11.56 0.74 -15.23
N TYR A 17 -11.59 -0.27 -14.35
CA TYR A 17 -12.08 -0.17 -12.97
C TYR A 17 -10.95 -0.15 -11.94
N ARG A 18 -9.83 -0.84 -12.20
CA ARG A 18 -8.75 -1.05 -11.22
C ARG A 18 -7.39 -1.08 -11.89
N PHE A 19 -6.39 -0.50 -11.22
CA PHE A 19 -5.01 -0.61 -11.66
C PHE A 19 -4.02 -0.50 -10.49
N GLY A 20 -3.16 -1.50 -10.32
CA GLY A 20 -2.10 -1.57 -9.32
C GLY A 20 -2.59 -1.56 -7.89
N SER A 21 -1.68 -1.53 -6.96
CA SER A 21 -1.92 -1.61 -5.52
C SER A 21 -1.47 -0.34 -4.80
N ALA A 22 -2.36 0.27 -4.06
CA ALA A 22 -2.05 1.33 -3.11
C ALA A 22 -3.17 1.50 -2.10
N HIS A 23 -2.83 1.65 -0.82
CA HIS A 23 -3.80 1.82 0.25
C HIS A 23 -3.35 2.93 1.20
N ALA A 24 -4.29 3.64 1.81
CA ALA A 24 -4.00 4.55 2.91
C ALA A 24 -4.80 4.15 4.15
N LEU A 25 -4.18 4.29 5.31
CA LEU A 25 -4.80 4.12 6.62
C LEU A 25 -4.77 5.46 7.35
N ARG A 26 -5.94 6.02 7.61
CA ARG A 26 -6.08 7.23 8.42
C ARG A 26 -6.34 6.85 9.87
N ILE A 27 -5.52 7.40 10.77
CA ILE A 27 -5.60 7.23 12.22
C ILE A 27 -5.69 8.63 12.83
N GLY A 28 -6.90 9.11 13.09
CA GLY A 28 -7.11 10.51 13.46
C GLY A 28 -6.63 11.47 12.38
N GLU A 29 -5.57 12.23 12.67
CA GLU A 29 -4.94 13.18 11.71
C GLU A 29 -3.76 12.56 10.95
N GLU A 30 -3.25 11.41 11.36
CA GLU A 30 -2.12 10.74 10.71
C GLU A 30 -2.59 9.86 9.55
N VAL A 31 -1.79 9.82 8.47
CA VAL A 31 -2.03 8.99 7.31
C VAL A 31 -0.80 8.13 7.05
N LEU A 32 -0.97 6.83 7.17
CA LEU A 32 0.00 5.83 6.73
C LEU A 32 -0.37 5.36 5.32
N MET A 33 0.62 5.10 4.48
CA MET A 33 0.39 4.60 3.12
C MET A 33 1.06 3.23 2.96
N PHE A 34 0.36 2.30 2.31
CA PHE A 34 0.84 0.95 1.99
C PHE A 34 0.82 0.78 0.48
N ASP A 35 2.00 0.57 -0.09
CA ASP A 35 2.29 0.57 -1.51
C ASP A 35 1.99 1.90 -2.22
N CYS A 36 2.58 2.07 -3.39
CA CYS A 36 2.49 3.29 -4.20
C CYS A 36 2.42 2.91 -5.69
N GLY A 37 1.42 2.12 -6.03
CA GLY A 37 1.15 1.68 -7.40
C GLY A 37 0.62 2.79 -8.31
N PRO A 38 0.25 2.47 -9.55
CA PRO A 38 -0.09 3.45 -10.58
C PRO A 38 -1.11 4.49 -10.15
N ALA A 39 -0.76 5.76 -10.36
CA ALA A 39 -1.58 6.93 -10.04
C ALA A 39 -1.95 7.12 -8.55
N ALA A 40 -1.26 6.45 -7.63
CA ALA A 40 -1.54 6.52 -6.19
C ALA A 40 -1.52 7.95 -5.66
N THR A 41 -0.59 8.80 -6.10
CA THR A 41 -0.50 10.22 -5.74
C THR A 41 -1.77 10.98 -6.12
N HIS A 42 -2.28 10.76 -7.33
CA HIS A 42 -3.51 11.41 -7.79
C HIS A 42 -4.75 10.87 -7.07
N LYS A 43 -4.79 9.57 -6.82
CA LYS A 43 -5.88 8.90 -6.09
C LYS A 43 -5.95 9.31 -4.63
N LEU A 44 -4.81 9.58 -3.96
CA LEU A 44 -4.79 10.21 -2.64
C LEU A 44 -5.58 11.54 -2.65
N VAL A 45 -5.29 12.41 -3.61
CA VAL A 45 -6.00 13.71 -3.72
C VAL A 45 -7.49 13.50 -3.98
N LYS A 46 -7.87 12.56 -4.83
CA LYS A 46 -9.28 12.21 -5.09
C LYS A 46 -10.00 11.66 -3.85
N ALA A 47 -9.29 10.95 -2.98
CA ALA A 47 -9.81 10.45 -1.72
C ALA A 47 -9.87 11.53 -0.60
N GLY A 48 -9.48 12.77 -0.91
CA GLY A 48 -9.42 13.87 0.07
C GLY A 48 -8.21 13.80 0.99
N LEU A 49 -7.23 12.96 0.67
CA LEU A 49 -5.96 12.86 1.34
C LEU A 49 -4.88 13.55 0.49
N TYR A 50 -4.08 14.40 1.10
CA TYR A 50 -3.00 15.09 0.36
C TYR A 50 -1.67 14.36 0.55
N PRO A 51 -0.78 14.28 -0.45
CA PRO A 51 0.52 13.61 -0.30
C PRO A 51 1.34 14.13 0.88
N THR A 52 1.19 15.41 1.24
CA THR A 52 1.87 16.01 2.39
C THR A 52 1.32 15.59 3.76
N LEU A 53 0.23 14.81 3.82
CA LEU A 53 -0.28 14.21 5.05
C LEU A 53 0.35 12.84 5.35
N VAL A 54 1.02 12.25 4.36
CA VAL A 54 1.65 10.93 4.48
C VAL A 54 3.08 11.10 4.96
N ASP A 55 3.35 10.79 6.22
CA ASP A 55 4.69 10.84 6.79
C ASP A 55 5.36 9.46 6.88
N ASN A 56 4.60 8.39 6.64
CA ASN A 56 5.09 7.02 6.61
C ASN A 56 4.50 6.26 5.43
N LEU A 57 5.37 5.71 4.57
CA LEU A 57 5.05 4.85 3.45
C LEU A 57 5.68 3.47 3.69
N PHE A 58 4.90 2.41 3.51
CA PHE A 58 5.32 1.02 3.68
C PHE A 58 5.16 0.29 2.36
N PHE A 59 6.23 -0.30 1.83
CA PHE A 59 6.17 -1.19 0.67
C PHE A 59 6.04 -2.63 1.11
N THR A 60 5.06 -3.35 0.56
CA THR A 60 4.93 -4.79 0.78
C THR A 60 6.00 -5.55 0.01
N HIS A 61 6.24 -5.17 -1.22
CA HIS A 61 7.30 -5.68 -2.10
C HIS A 61 7.54 -4.73 -3.28
N HIS A 62 8.49 -5.06 -4.15
CA HIS A 62 8.93 -4.14 -5.20
C HIS A 62 8.53 -4.54 -6.63
N HIS A 63 7.37 -5.18 -6.83
CA HIS A 63 6.76 -5.21 -8.16
C HIS A 63 6.32 -3.80 -8.59
N PHE A 64 6.33 -3.53 -9.89
CA PHE A 64 6.08 -2.19 -10.41
C PHE A 64 4.67 -1.68 -10.10
N ASP A 65 3.69 -2.54 -10.05
CA ASP A 65 2.29 -2.20 -9.75
C ASP A 65 2.06 -1.86 -8.27
N HIS A 66 3.08 -2.06 -7.42
CA HIS A 66 3.12 -1.63 -6.02
C HIS A 66 3.99 -0.39 -5.79
N ASN A 67 4.82 0.04 -6.77
CA ASN A 67 5.77 1.14 -6.52
C ASN A 67 5.97 2.14 -7.67
N ILE A 68 5.33 1.97 -8.83
CA ILE A 68 5.65 2.79 -10.02
C ILE A 68 5.30 4.28 -9.86
N ASP A 69 4.36 4.65 -9.00
CA ASP A 69 4.03 6.05 -8.72
C ASP A 69 4.91 6.67 -7.62
N TYR A 70 5.80 5.91 -7.02
CA TYR A 70 6.69 6.36 -5.95
C TYR A 70 7.51 7.60 -6.31
N PRO A 71 8.14 7.70 -7.49
CA PRO A 71 8.82 8.92 -7.91
C PRO A 71 7.89 10.15 -7.95
N CYS A 72 6.69 9.98 -8.48
CA CYS A 72 5.68 11.03 -8.52
C CYS A 72 5.28 11.47 -7.11
N PHE A 73 4.99 10.51 -6.24
CA PHE A 73 4.64 10.77 -4.84
C PHE A 73 5.74 11.54 -4.10
N LEU A 74 6.99 11.11 -4.21
CA LEU A 74 8.14 11.77 -3.57
C LEU A 74 8.28 13.22 -4.01
N LEU A 75 8.26 13.45 -5.32
CA LEU A 75 8.44 14.79 -5.90
C LEU A 75 7.25 15.70 -5.62
N CYS A 76 6.02 15.20 -5.75
CA CYS A 76 4.81 15.97 -5.42
C CYS A 76 4.81 16.35 -3.93
N ARG A 77 5.06 15.39 -3.04
CA ARG A 77 5.08 15.64 -1.59
C ARG A 77 6.13 16.69 -1.23
N TRP A 78 7.36 16.52 -1.72
CA TRP A 78 8.45 17.46 -1.50
C TRP A 78 8.15 18.86 -2.05
N ASP A 79 7.63 18.95 -3.29
CA ASP A 79 7.33 20.25 -3.91
C ASP A 79 6.19 21.00 -3.21
N GLN A 80 5.21 20.27 -2.67
CA GLN A 80 4.04 20.83 -2.00
C GLN A 80 4.25 21.06 -0.48
N ALA A 81 5.39 20.66 0.08
CA ALA A 81 5.72 20.85 1.50
C ALA A 81 6.33 22.24 1.81
N ALA A 82 6.25 23.22 0.89
CA ALA A 82 6.75 24.57 1.13
C ALA A 82 6.10 25.20 2.38
N GLY A 83 6.92 25.64 3.33
CA GLY A 83 6.46 26.18 4.63
C GLY A 83 5.93 25.13 5.62
N LYS A 84 6.08 23.84 5.32
CA LYS A 84 5.67 22.72 6.17
C LYS A 84 6.84 21.78 6.43
N GLY A 85 6.69 20.88 7.40
CA GLY A 85 7.62 19.76 7.58
C GLY A 85 7.64 18.87 6.33
N ASN A 86 8.80 18.32 6.01
CA ASN A 86 8.98 17.43 4.86
C ASN A 86 9.63 16.09 5.26
N GLU A 87 9.44 15.69 6.49
CA GLU A 87 9.90 14.40 6.98
C GLU A 87 9.04 13.29 6.37
N LEU A 88 9.68 12.34 5.72
CA LEU A 88 9.04 11.15 5.15
C LEU A 88 9.90 9.94 5.49
N ASN A 89 9.32 8.98 6.19
CA ASN A 89 9.90 7.67 6.38
C ASN A 89 9.33 6.71 5.33
N VAL A 90 10.21 5.91 4.76
CA VAL A 90 9.85 4.88 3.77
C VAL A 90 10.39 3.55 4.26
N TRP A 91 9.50 2.62 4.49
CA TRP A 91 9.80 1.31 5.03
C TRP A 91 9.46 0.26 3.98
N GLY A 92 10.26 -0.78 3.87
CA GLY A 92 9.94 -1.88 2.97
C GLY A 92 11.01 -2.97 2.99
N PRO A 93 10.79 -4.08 2.28
CA PRO A 93 11.78 -5.14 2.22
C PRO A 93 13.07 -4.66 1.53
N LYS A 94 14.08 -5.53 1.51
CA LYS A 94 15.34 -5.28 0.80
C LYS A 94 15.10 -4.64 -0.57
N LEU A 95 15.92 -3.68 -0.94
CA LEU A 95 15.92 -2.79 -2.11
C LEU A 95 15.17 -1.47 -1.90
N THR A 96 14.45 -1.24 -0.82
CA THR A 96 13.74 0.02 -0.56
C THR A 96 14.71 1.21 -0.51
N GLU A 97 15.82 1.07 0.22
CA GLU A 97 16.89 2.09 0.27
C GLU A 97 17.51 2.33 -1.10
N GLU A 98 17.85 1.24 -1.81
CA GLU A 98 18.49 1.30 -3.12
C GLU A 98 17.59 1.94 -4.18
N ILE A 99 16.31 1.56 -4.24
CA ILE A 99 15.32 2.14 -5.16
C ILE A 99 15.15 3.63 -4.86
N THR A 100 15.00 4.01 -3.61
CA THR A 100 14.89 5.42 -3.19
C THR A 100 16.09 6.23 -3.64
N GLN A 101 17.30 5.73 -3.42
CA GLN A 101 18.54 6.38 -3.85
C GLN A 101 18.61 6.51 -5.39
N LYS A 102 18.25 5.47 -6.13
CA LYS A 102 18.25 5.47 -7.61
C LYS A 102 17.18 6.38 -8.20
N VAL A 103 16.06 6.59 -7.50
CA VAL A 103 14.98 7.47 -7.95
C VAL A 103 15.34 8.93 -7.71
N ILE A 104 15.70 9.31 -6.48
CA ILE A 104 15.71 10.71 -6.06
C ILE A 104 17.05 11.16 -5.45
N GLY A 105 17.98 10.26 -5.21
CA GLY A 105 19.31 10.60 -4.69
C GLY A 105 20.21 11.27 -5.73
N VAL A 106 21.41 11.63 -5.30
CA VAL A 106 22.46 12.11 -6.20
C VAL A 106 22.85 10.99 -7.17
N GLY A 107 22.83 11.26 -8.47
CA GLY A 107 22.97 10.27 -9.53
C GLY A 107 21.67 9.54 -9.87
N GLY A 108 20.57 9.85 -9.20
CA GLY A 108 19.27 9.23 -9.42
C GLY A 108 18.52 9.77 -10.64
N ALA A 109 17.50 9.04 -11.06
CA ALA A 109 16.75 9.32 -12.28
C ALA A 109 16.12 10.72 -12.31
N PHE A 110 15.71 11.26 -11.15
CA PHE A 110 15.05 12.56 -11.04
C PHE A 110 15.93 13.65 -10.42
N GLU A 111 17.24 13.44 -10.34
CA GLU A 111 18.16 14.45 -9.81
C GLU A 111 18.04 15.78 -10.58
N SER A 112 18.02 15.75 -11.91
CA SER A 112 17.95 16.96 -12.73
C SER A 112 16.67 17.78 -12.47
N ASP A 113 15.52 17.12 -12.19
CA ASP A 113 14.26 17.83 -11.87
C ASP A 113 14.39 18.58 -10.54
N TRP A 114 14.76 17.90 -9.46
CA TRP A 114 14.82 18.56 -8.17
C TRP A 114 15.98 19.58 -8.09
N GLN A 115 17.11 19.34 -8.75
CA GLN A 115 18.19 20.34 -8.87
C GLN A 115 17.72 21.61 -9.55
N ALA A 116 16.94 21.50 -10.65
CA ALA A 116 16.36 22.66 -11.32
C ALA A 116 15.44 23.44 -10.37
N ARG A 117 14.59 22.74 -9.60
CA ARG A 117 13.68 23.39 -8.64
C ARG A 117 14.40 24.01 -7.44
N VAL A 118 15.52 23.46 -7.02
CA VAL A 118 16.32 23.98 -5.91
C VAL A 118 17.11 25.23 -6.35
N ASN A 119 17.69 25.22 -7.56
CA ASN A 119 18.69 26.22 -7.96
C ASN A 119 18.14 27.32 -8.89
N HIS A 120 17.10 27.07 -9.66
CA HIS A 120 16.59 28.05 -10.62
C HIS A 120 15.86 29.22 -9.92
N PRO A 121 16.21 30.49 -10.20
CA PRO A 121 15.67 31.64 -9.47
C PRO A 121 14.14 31.74 -9.47
N TYR A 122 13.49 31.48 -10.59
CA TYR A 122 12.02 31.52 -10.65
C TYR A 122 11.36 30.35 -9.89
N SER A 123 12.00 29.19 -9.84
CA SER A 123 11.51 28.06 -9.02
C SER A 123 11.65 28.37 -7.52
N GLN A 124 12.74 29.02 -7.12
CA GLN A 124 12.93 29.52 -5.76
C GLN A 124 11.87 30.58 -5.40
N GLN A 125 11.55 31.48 -6.33
CA GLN A 125 10.50 32.49 -6.11
C GLN A 125 9.11 31.83 -5.90
N VAL A 126 8.77 30.81 -6.70
CA VAL A 126 7.52 30.05 -6.50
C VAL A 126 7.51 29.36 -5.14
N PHE A 127 8.63 28.75 -4.73
CA PHE A 127 8.76 28.12 -3.42
C PHE A 127 8.55 29.12 -2.26
N VAL A 128 9.16 30.32 -2.36
CA VAL A 128 8.96 31.38 -1.35
C VAL A 128 7.53 31.87 -1.32
N ASN A 129 6.89 32.07 -2.49
CA ASN A 129 5.47 32.50 -2.58
C ASN A 129 4.51 31.49 -1.95
N ARG A 130 4.89 30.22 -1.85
CA ARG A 130 4.14 29.14 -1.18
C ARG A 130 4.46 29.02 0.32
N GLY A 131 5.25 29.93 0.87
CA GLY A 131 5.63 29.96 2.28
C GLY A 131 6.96 29.27 2.61
N GLY A 132 7.72 28.85 1.60
CA GLY A 132 9.05 28.26 1.80
C GLY A 132 10.11 29.28 2.17
N THR A 133 11.15 28.83 2.88
CA THR A 133 12.31 29.64 3.28
C THR A 133 13.56 29.12 2.58
N LEU A 134 14.33 30.01 1.97
CA LEU A 134 15.60 29.66 1.34
C LEU A 134 16.73 29.47 2.36
N PRO A 135 17.72 28.59 2.08
CA PRO A 135 17.83 27.78 0.85
C PRO A 135 16.81 26.64 0.81
N ARG A 136 16.27 26.35 -0.39
CA ARG A 136 15.40 25.18 -0.57
C ARG A 136 16.22 23.90 -0.43
N ILE A 137 15.80 23.03 0.47
CA ILE A 137 16.47 21.77 0.72
C ILE A 137 16.02 20.73 -0.33
N PRO A 138 16.94 19.93 -0.91
CA PRO A 138 16.60 18.80 -1.77
C PRO A 138 15.66 17.80 -1.09
N PRO A 139 14.92 16.96 -1.86
CA PRO A 139 14.15 15.89 -1.27
C PRO A 139 15.05 14.89 -0.55
N ALA A 140 14.70 14.54 0.69
CA ALA A 140 15.51 13.66 1.54
C ALA A 140 14.61 12.69 2.34
N PRO A 141 13.87 11.79 1.68
CA PRO A 141 13.11 10.76 2.38
C PRO A 141 14.07 9.82 3.12
N LYS A 142 13.68 9.37 4.29
CA LYS A 142 14.43 8.39 5.07
C LYS A 142 13.92 7.00 4.70
N ALA A 143 14.56 6.34 3.76
CA ALA A 143 14.26 4.97 3.40
C ALA A 143 15.02 3.99 4.31
N THR A 144 14.39 2.87 4.64
CA THR A 144 14.95 1.83 5.49
C THR A 144 14.49 0.46 5.00
N ASP A 145 15.44 -0.42 4.72
CA ASP A 145 15.18 -1.83 4.46
C ASP A 145 14.80 -2.51 5.78
N VAL A 146 13.65 -3.17 5.82
CA VAL A 146 13.13 -3.87 7.01
C VAL A 146 12.86 -5.34 6.73
N GLY A 147 12.86 -6.13 7.78
CA GLY A 147 12.47 -7.54 7.77
C GLY A 147 11.27 -7.79 8.67
N VAL A 148 11.12 -9.05 9.11
CA VAL A 148 10.05 -9.50 10.01
C VAL A 148 10.24 -8.90 11.42
N GLY A 149 9.13 -8.46 12.03
CA GLY A 149 9.07 -7.93 13.38
C GLY A 149 8.47 -6.54 13.46
N GLU A 150 8.71 -5.81 14.55
CA GLU A 150 8.28 -4.42 14.69
C GLU A 150 9.07 -3.53 13.72
N VAL A 151 8.35 -2.77 12.91
CA VAL A 151 8.92 -1.93 11.84
C VAL A 151 8.95 -0.46 12.25
N ALA A 152 7.83 0.02 12.75
CA ALA A 152 7.67 1.43 13.09
C ALA A 152 6.57 1.61 14.14
N SER A 153 6.65 2.70 14.88
CA SER A 153 5.59 3.11 15.80
C SER A 153 5.45 4.64 15.79
N GLY A 154 4.24 5.10 16.08
CA GLY A 154 3.91 6.51 16.15
C GLY A 154 2.94 6.81 17.30
N LYS A 155 2.24 7.93 17.22
CA LYS A 155 1.33 8.33 18.26
C LYS A 155 0.05 7.47 18.22
N GLY A 156 0.04 6.39 19.01
CA GLY A 156 -1.12 5.52 19.12
C GLY A 156 -1.24 4.49 18.00
N TRP A 157 -0.14 4.15 17.33
CA TRP A 157 -0.09 3.04 16.41
C TRP A 157 1.28 2.35 16.42
N THR A 158 1.28 1.07 16.11
CA THR A 158 2.48 0.26 15.90
C THR A 158 2.30 -0.56 14.64
N VAL A 159 3.35 -0.67 13.82
CA VAL A 159 3.39 -1.50 12.62
C VAL A 159 4.32 -2.68 12.84
N THR A 160 3.80 -3.88 12.65
CA THR A 160 4.55 -5.13 12.68
C THR A 160 4.48 -5.81 11.31
N SER A 161 5.54 -6.49 10.90
CA SER A 161 5.59 -7.22 9.63
C SER A 161 5.78 -8.72 9.85
N ALA A 162 5.32 -9.50 8.88
CA ALA A 162 5.62 -10.91 8.72
C ALA A 162 6.00 -11.20 7.26
N GLU A 163 6.68 -12.32 7.04
CA GLU A 163 6.99 -12.78 5.69
C GLU A 163 5.69 -13.16 4.96
N ALA A 164 5.55 -12.66 3.74
CA ALA A 164 4.54 -13.07 2.77
C ALA A 164 5.20 -13.97 1.71
N ILE A 165 4.50 -14.99 1.21
CA ILE A 165 5.05 -15.93 0.24
C ILE A 165 4.56 -15.55 -1.15
N HIS A 166 5.44 -15.03 -1.99
CA HIS A 166 5.08 -14.57 -3.33
C HIS A 166 6.10 -15.03 -4.39
N VAL A 167 7.20 -14.31 -4.60
CA VAL A 167 8.15 -14.56 -5.70
C VAL A 167 9.60 -14.76 -5.24
N GLN A 168 9.77 -15.17 -4.00
CA GLN A 168 11.10 -15.48 -3.47
C GLN A 168 11.78 -16.58 -4.33
N PRO A 169 13.09 -16.56 -4.49
CA PRO A 169 14.06 -15.67 -3.82
C PRO A 169 14.37 -14.36 -4.58
N TYR A 170 13.59 -13.98 -5.58
CA TYR A 170 13.89 -12.83 -6.44
C TYR A 170 13.51 -11.49 -5.80
N LEU A 171 12.39 -11.43 -5.09
CA LEU A 171 11.98 -10.29 -4.28
C LEU A 171 11.50 -10.79 -2.91
N ASP A 172 11.90 -10.08 -1.86
CA ASP A 172 11.33 -10.29 -0.53
C ASP A 172 9.94 -9.63 -0.48
N SER A 173 9.01 -10.28 0.20
CA SER A 173 7.63 -9.80 0.36
C SER A 173 7.24 -9.81 1.84
N LEU A 174 6.59 -8.73 2.28
CA LEU A 174 6.14 -8.51 3.65
C LEU A 174 4.64 -8.22 3.69
N ALA A 175 3.95 -8.82 4.65
CA ALA A 175 2.65 -8.36 5.11
C ALA A 175 2.85 -7.44 6.31
N TYR A 176 1.94 -6.47 6.50
CA TYR A 176 2.00 -5.52 7.62
C TYR A 176 0.73 -5.57 8.45
N ARG A 177 0.88 -5.51 9.76
CA ARG A 177 -0.20 -5.30 10.72
C ARG A 177 -0.02 -3.95 11.39
N VAL A 178 -1.08 -3.17 11.44
CA VAL A 178 -1.15 -1.93 12.21
C VAL A 178 -2.08 -2.15 13.38
N ASP A 179 -1.57 -2.00 14.58
CA ASP A 179 -2.35 -2.01 15.81
C ASP A 179 -2.56 -0.60 16.33
N THR A 180 -3.80 -0.28 16.68
CA THR A 180 -4.21 0.99 17.31
C THR A 180 -5.14 0.71 18.48
N PRO A 181 -5.36 1.66 19.40
CA PRO A 181 -6.38 1.51 20.46
C PRO A 181 -7.83 1.37 19.95
N GLU A 182 -8.09 1.76 18.70
CA GLU A 182 -9.43 1.75 18.09
C GLU A 182 -9.66 0.53 17.20
N GLY A 183 -8.63 -0.21 16.81
CA GLY A 183 -8.72 -1.40 15.98
C GLY A 183 -7.41 -1.76 15.30
N SER A 184 -7.37 -2.91 14.65
CA SER A 184 -6.19 -3.47 13.98
C SER A 184 -6.49 -3.80 12.50
N VAL A 185 -5.52 -3.47 11.63
CA VAL A 185 -5.63 -3.69 10.18
C VAL A 185 -4.41 -4.44 9.67
N VAL A 186 -4.63 -5.47 8.87
CA VAL A 186 -3.56 -6.20 8.18
C VAL A 186 -3.63 -5.93 6.68
N PHE A 187 -2.48 -5.58 6.09
CA PHE A 187 -2.28 -5.48 4.64
C PHE A 187 -1.39 -6.64 4.22
N THR A 188 -1.93 -7.59 3.47
CA THR A 188 -1.18 -8.80 3.14
C THR A 188 -0.09 -8.58 2.10
N GLY A 189 -0.24 -7.54 1.26
CA GLY A 189 0.47 -7.49 -0.01
C GLY A 189 0.14 -8.72 -0.85
N ASP A 190 1.04 -9.07 -1.76
CA ASP A 190 0.89 -10.27 -2.57
C ASP A 190 1.46 -11.48 -1.84
N THR A 191 0.64 -12.52 -1.70
CA THR A 191 0.99 -13.74 -0.98
C THR A 191 0.08 -14.90 -1.35
N GLU A 192 0.58 -16.13 -1.30
CA GLU A 192 -0.27 -17.29 -1.13
C GLU A 192 -0.74 -17.41 0.32
N PRO A 193 -1.84 -18.14 0.62
CA PRO A 193 -2.22 -18.45 1.99
C PRO A 193 -1.07 -19.13 2.74
N CYS A 194 -0.58 -18.51 3.82
CA CYS A 194 0.57 -19.02 4.58
C CYS A 194 0.42 -18.75 6.08
N ASP A 195 1.12 -19.54 6.89
CA ASP A 195 1.02 -19.49 8.35
C ASP A 195 1.53 -18.17 8.94
N SER A 196 2.56 -17.57 8.35
CA SER A 196 3.13 -16.30 8.81
C SER A 196 2.11 -15.16 8.72
N VAL A 197 1.38 -15.05 7.60
CA VAL A 197 0.34 -14.04 7.39
C VAL A 197 -0.90 -14.33 8.25
N LYS A 198 -1.29 -15.60 8.41
CA LYS A 198 -2.39 -16.00 9.32
C LYS A 198 -2.09 -15.63 10.76
N GLU A 199 -0.86 -15.90 11.24
CA GLU A 199 -0.46 -15.52 12.59
C GLU A 199 -0.42 -14.01 12.78
N LEU A 200 0.11 -13.26 11.80
CA LEU A 200 0.09 -11.80 11.82
C LEU A 200 -1.34 -11.25 11.88
N ALA A 201 -2.28 -11.87 11.15
CA ALA A 201 -3.68 -11.45 11.07
C ALA A 201 -4.54 -11.95 12.26
N ARG A 202 -3.96 -12.70 13.23
CA ARG A 202 -4.72 -13.27 14.35
C ARG A 202 -5.58 -12.23 15.05
N ALA A 203 -6.91 -12.48 15.07
CA ALA A 203 -7.94 -11.65 15.68
C ALA A 203 -7.90 -10.16 15.24
N ALA A 204 -7.43 -9.87 14.05
CA ALA A 204 -7.47 -8.51 13.50
C ALA A 204 -8.91 -8.07 13.21
N ASP A 205 -9.16 -6.77 13.34
CA ASP A 205 -10.47 -6.19 13.02
C ASP A 205 -10.70 -6.19 11.51
N MET A 206 -9.65 -5.97 10.72
CA MET A 206 -9.72 -5.97 9.26
C MET A 206 -8.47 -6.61 8.63
N MET A 207 -8.67 -7.37 7.55
CA MET A 207 -7.60 -7.85 6.68
C MET A 207 -7.87 -7.38 5.24
N VAL A 208 -7.00 -6.54 4.72
CA VAL A 208 -6.94 -6.13 3.30
C VAL A 208 -6.07 -7.16 2.60
N CYS A 209 -6.71 -8.04 1.86
CA CYS A 209 -6.11 -9.26 1.31
C CYS A 209 -6.16 -9.26 -0.21
N MET A 210 -5.04 -9.62 -0.83
CA MET A 210 -5.05 -9.88 -2.27
C MET A 210 -6.06 -10.98 -2.62
N CYS A 211 -6.69 -10.84 -3.78
CA CYS A 211 -7.61 -11.82 -4.33
C CYS A 211 -7.53 -11.77 -5.87
N TRP A 212 -6.56 -12.50 -6.43
CA TRP A 212 -6.28 -12.45 -7.87
C TRP A 212 -7.47 -12.88 -8.72
N ASP A 213 -8.01 -14.10 -8.45
CA ASP A 213 -9.12 -14.69 -9.19
C ASP A 213 -9.83 -15.73 -8.31
N GLU A 214 -10.77 -16.50 -8.88
CA GLU A 214 -11.32 -17.66 -8.21
C GLU A 214 -10.22 -18.69 -7.90
N GLN A 215 -10.21 -19.18 -6.67
CA GLN A 215 -9.18 -20.12 -6.23
C GLN A 215 -9.12 -21.37 -7.12
N SER A 216 -10.28 -21.92 -7.46
CA SER A 216 -10.38 -23.11 -8.32
C SER A 216 -9.84 -22.89 -9.74
N VAL A 217 -10.02 -21.70 -10.30
CA VAL A 217 -9.47 -21.30 -11.60
C VAL A 217 -7.95 -21.21 -11.53
N MET A 218 -7.44 -20.57 -10.49
CA MET A 218 -6.00 -20.44 -10.26
C MET A 218 -5.32 -21.80 -10.07
N GLU A 219 -5.94 -22.71 -9.32
CA GLU A 219 -5.45 -24.07 -9.12
C GLU A 219 -5.45 -24.88 -10.42
N GLY A 220 -6.53 -24.79 -11.19
CA GLY A 220 -6.65 -25.44 -12.49
C GLY A 220 -5.57 -24.98 -13.50
N ASN A 221 -5.17 -23.73 -13.41
CA ASN A 221 -4.15 -23.13 -14.27
C ASN A 221 -2.72 -23.24 -13.70
N ASN A 222 -2.53 -23.76 -12.48
CA ASN A 222 -1.26 -23.72 -11.72
C ASN A 222 -0.75 -22.31 -11.45
N GLU A 223 -1.64 -21.34 -11.23
CA GLU A 223 -1.36 -19.93 -10.95
C GLU A 223 -1.50 -19.56 -9.46
N HIS A 224 -1.84 -20.53 -8.59
CA HIS A 224 -2.11 -20.31 -7.16
C HIS A 224 -0.86 -20.12 -6.30
N ARG A 225 0.33 -20.48 -6.81
CA ARG A 225 1.57 -20.33 -6.03
C ARG A 225 2.02 -18.87 -5.99
N GLY A 226 2.28 -18.41 -4.77
CA GLY A 226 2.62 -17.02 -4.51
C GLY A 226 1.44 -16.06 -4.63
N GLN A 227 0.21 -16.57 -4.79
CA GLN A 227 -0.99 -15.76 -4.96
C GLN A 227 -2.18 -16.34 -4.17
N CYS A 228 -3.14 -15.49 -3.84
CA CYS A 228 -4.35 -15.84 -3.11
C CYS A 228 -5.58 -15.59 -3.97
N GLY A 229 -6.53 -16.53 -3.97
CA GLY A 229 -7.81 -16.42 -4.61
C GLY A 229 -8.96 -16.27 -3.60
N THR A 230 -10.22 -16.33 -4.11
CA THR A 230 -11.44 -16.12 -3.34
C THR A 230 -11.50 -16.98 -2.07
N THR A 231 -11.54 -18.30 -2.22
CA THR A 231 -11.69 -19.22 -1.07
C THR A 231 -10.43 -19.28 -0.21
N GLY A 232 -9.24 -19.08 -0.79
CA GLY A 232 -7.99 -18.99 -0.04
C GLY A 232 -7.98 -17.80 0.92
N ALA A 233 -8.46 -16.64 0.48
CA ALA A 233 -8.60 -15.45 1.32
C ALA A 233 -9.64 -15.66 2.44
N ALA A 234 -10.79 -16.27 2.12
CA ALA A 234 -11.84 -16.56 3.10
C ALA A 234 -11.35 -17.52 4.19
N GLN A 235 -10.68 -18.62 3.80
CA GLN A 235 -10.11 -19.58 4.75
C GLN A 235 -9.06 -18.95 5.64
N MET A 236 -8.14 -18.17 5.06
CA MET A 236 -7.09 -17.49 5.83
C MET A 236 -7.69 -16.51 6.86
N ALA A 237 -8.73 -15.75 6.46
CA ALA A 237 -9.43 -14.83 7.34
C ALA A 237 -10.16 -15.57 8.49
N GLN A 238 -10.82 -16.71 8.18
CA GLN A 238 -11.52 -17.52 9.18
C GLN A 238 -10.54 -18.14 10.19
N GLU A 239 -9.47 -18.76 9.69
CA GLU A 239 -8.45 -19.37 10.54
C GLU A 239 -7.74 -18.36 11.45
N ALA A 240 -7.55 -17.14 10.97
CA ALA A 240 -6.99 -16.04 11.74
C ALA A 240 -8.00 -15.36 12.69
N GLY A 241 -9.31 -15.62 12.53
CA GLY A 241 -10.36 -14.98 13.32
C GLY A 241 -10.53 -13.49 13.03
N VAL A 242 -10.29 -13.08 11.79
CA VAL A 242 -10.48 -11.69 11.30
C VAL A 242 -11.97 -11.34 11.31
N LYS A 243 -12.35 -10.08 11.57
CA LYS A 243 -13.75 -9.66 11.58
C LYS A 243 -14.25 -9.18 10.21
N GLN A 244 -13.38 -8.46 9.46
CA GLN A 244 -13.71 -7.94 8.12
C GLN A 244 -12.61 -8.32 7.14
N LEU A 245 -12.97 -8.97 6.04
CA LEU A 245 -12.11 -9.31 4.91
C LEU A 245 -12.39 -8.36 3.75
N VAL A 246 -11.40 -7.54 3.39
CA VAL A 246 -11.46 -6.62 2.25
C VAL A 246 -10.60 -7.20 1.13
N LEU A 247 -11.22 -7.55 0.02
CA LEU A 247 -10.55 -8.12 -1.14
C LEU A 247 -10.04 -7.00 -2.05
N VAL A 248 -8.77 -7.07 -2.38
CA VAL A 248 -8.04 -6.14 -3.26
C VAL A 248 -7.19 -6.94 -4.24
N HIS A 249 -6.41 -6.27 -5.09
CA HIS A 249 -5.55 -6.91 -6.08
C HIS A 249 -6.31 -7.89 -6.97
N MET A 250 -7.51 -7.46 -7.41
CA MET A 250 -8.39 -8.27 -8.24
C MET A 250 -7.95 -8.24 -9.70
N GLY A 251 -7.76 -9.43 -10.26
CA GLY A 251 -7.39 -9.62 -11.66
C GLY A 251 -8.50 -9.23 -12.64
N PRO A 252 -8.19 -9.20 -13.96
CA PRO A 252 -9.15 -8.76 -14.98
C PRO A 252 -10.45 -9.57 -15.04
N THR A 253 -10.38 -10.88 -14.78
CA THR A 253 -11.54 -11.76 -14.79
C THR A 253 -12.47 -11.39 -13.65
N LEU A 254 -11.98 -11.44 -12.43
CA LEU A 254 -12.76 -11.10 -11.23
C LEU A 254 -13.25 -9.65 -11.24
N SER A 255 -12.47 -8.72 -11.82
CA SER A 255 -12.85 -7.31 -11.92
C SER A 255 -14.05 -7.04 -12.83
N LYS A 256 -14.42 -7.98 -13.71
CA LYS A 256 -15.59 -7.88 -14.61
C LYS A 256 -16.86 -8.48 -14.02
N ASP A 257 -16.74 -9.33 -13.02
CA ASP A 257 -17.84 -10.09 -12.43
C ASP A 257 -18.58 -9.24 -11.38
N THR A 258 -19.26 -8.20 -11.86
CA THR A 258 -20.13 -7.38 -10.99
C THR A 258 -21.60 -7.62 -11.39
N PRO A 259 -22.50 -7.89 -10.43
CA PRO A 259 -22.26 -8.01 -8.98
C PRO A 259 -21.50 -9.30 -8.61
N PHE A 260 -20.79 -9.26 -7.46
CA PHE A 260 -19.97 -10.38 -6.96
C PHE A 260 -20.78 -11.48 -6.21
N ASP A 261 -22.06 -11.58 -6.45
CA ASP A 261 -22.97 -12.48 -5.72
C ASP A 261 -22.48 -13.93 -5.71
N ARG A 262 -22.04 -14.43 -6.88
CA ARG A 262 -21.54 -15.81 -7.01
C ARG A 262 -20.29 -16.04 -6.14
N HIS A 263 -19.35 -15.10 -6.14
CA HIS A 263 -18.13 -15.23 -5.35
C HIS A 263 -18.41 -15.09 -3.86
N TYR A 264 -19.37 -14.23 -3.50
CA TYR A 264 -19.85 -14.14 -2.13
C TYR A 264 -20.50 -15.45 -1.66
N GLU A 265 -21.35 -16.07 -2.48
CA GLU A 265 -21.97 -17.37 -2.18
C GLU A 265 -20.94 -18.50 -2.02
N GLU A 266 -19.84 -18.47 -2.78
CA GLU A 266 -18.73 -19.42 -2.65
C GLU A 266 -17.95 -19.24 -1.34
N MET A 267 -17.69 -17.99 -0.94
CA MET A 267 -16.85 -17.66 0.22
C MET A 267 -17.59 -17.69 1.55
N SER A 268 -18.86 -17.29 1.58
CA SER A 268 -19.66 -17.13 2.80
C SER A 268 -19.83 -18.40 3.64
N PRO A 269 -19.83 -19.65 3.09
CA PRO A 269 -19.82 -20.85 3.92
C PRO A 269 -18.49 -21.11 4.65
N MET A 270 -17.41 -20.44 4.25
CA MET A 270 -16.05 -20.65 4.76
C MET A 270 -15.62 -19.56 5.74
N TYR A 271 -16.33 -18.43 5.77
CA TYR A 271 -15.96 -17.29 6.59
C TYR A 271 -17.17 -16.59 7.18
N ASP A 272 -17.23 -16.52 8.52
CA ASP A 272 -18.35 -15.97 9.27
C ASP A 272 -18.33 -14.44 9.38
N GLY A 273 -17.21 -13.80 9.03
CA GLY A 273 -17.04 -12.36 9.09
C GLY A 273 -17.60 -11.63 7.86
N LYS A 274 -17.41 -10.32 7.83
CA LYS A 274 -17.88 -9.48 6.72
C LYS A 274 -16.92 -9.56 5.54
N ILE A 275 -17.40 -9.91 4.34
CA ILE A 275 -16.66 -9.90 3.08
C ILE A 275 -16.96 -8.61 2.32
N ILE A 276 -15.92 -7.92 1.85
CA ILE A 276 -16.01 -6.69 1.07
C ILE A 276 -15.16 -6.84 -0.19
N PHE A 277 -15.80 -6.88 -1.36
CA PHE A 277 -15.11 -6.69 -2.63
C PHE A 277 -14.86 -5.19 -2.83
N SER A 278 -13.62 -4.78 -2.81
CA SER A 278 -13.29 -3.35 -2.83
C SER A 278 -13.49 -2.73 -4.22
N GLU A 279 -13.73 -1.43 -4.22
CA GLU A 279 -13.65 -0.57 -5.38
C GLU A 279 -12.56 0.48 -5.17
N GLU A 280 -12.02 1.03 -6.26
CA GLU A 280 -11.06 2.13 -6.14
C GLU A 280 -11.74 3.35 -5.51
N LEU A 281 -11.02 4.04 -4.64
CA LEU A 281 -11.45 5.16 -3.81
C LEU A 281 -12.49 4.79 -2.73
N MET A 282 -12.75 3.49 -2.53
CA MET A 282 -13.59 3.04 -1.43
C MET A 282 -12.95 3.42 -0.09
N ARG A 283 -13.79 3.92 0.84
CA ARG A 283 -13.45 4.20 2.23
C ARG A 283 -14.17 3.22 3.13
N ILE A 284 -13.45 2.59 4.04
CA ILE A 284 -13.96 1.53 4.93
C ILE A 284 -13.56 1.86 6.36
N GLU A 285 -14.52 1.85 7.27
CA GLU A 285 -14.27 2.00 8.71
C GLU A 285 -13.85 0.66 9.32
N VAL A 286 -12.87 0.70 10.24
CA VAL A 286 -12.31 -0.46 10.94
C VAL A 286 -13.12 -0.78 12.20
#